data_ab5e7749f51614f53e68863817344472
#
_entry.id   ab5e7749f51614f53e68863817344472
#
_cell.length_a   1.000
_cell.length_b   1.000
_cell.length_c   1.000
_cell.angle_alpha   90.00
_cell.angle_beta   90.00
_cell.angle_gamma   90.00
#
_symmetry.space_group_name_H-M   'P 1'
#
loop_
_entity.id
_entity.type
_entity.pdbx_description
1 polymer ?
#
loop_
_entity_poly.entity_id
_entity_poly.type
_entity_poly.pdbx_seq_one_letter_code
_entity_poly.pdbx_strand_id
1 'polypeptide(L)'
;LEQVPVSYLALWADIHLAQQQGEIVLNKLGPIVLASDSFDDALLLRLALAEQLSNSSNHPWKQRLTQRIDIRLQRNDTAHAADIARYYLEIVPNTFKARYWAEINWQQAKMGADMQLLERAKAAQYATENKNATENKTST
;
A
#
# COMPACT_ATOMS: atom_id res chain seq x y z
N LEU A 1 -2.89 26.42 14.38
CA LEU A 1 -2.41 25.76 13.16
C LEU A 1 -3.46 24.78 12.68
N GLU A 2 -4.06 25.10 11.55
CA GLU A 2 -4.97 24.16 10.90
C GLU A 2 -4.19 22.90 10.50
N GLN A 3 -4.69 21.74 10.94
CA GLN A 3 -4.10 20.48 10.54
C GLN A 3 -4.44 20.19 9.07
N VAL A 4 -3.43 19.86 8.29
CA VAL A 4 -3.62 19.44 6.89
C VAL A 4 -4.38 18.12 6.89
N PRO A 5 -5.48 17.98 6.13
CA PRO A 5 -6.22 16.73 6.06
C PRO A 5 -5.34 15.56 5.58
N VAL A 6 -5.58 14.37 6.13
CA VAL A 6 -4.86 13.16 5.76
C VAL A 6 -4.93 12.90 4.25
N SER A 7 -6.07 13.15 3.63
CA SER A 7 -6.25 12.96 2.19
C SER A 7 -5.31 13.82 1.35
N TYR A 8 -5.03 15.05 1.79
CA TYR A 8 -4.08 15.94 1.11
C TYR A 8 -2.64 15.46 1.30
N LEU A 9 -2.30 15.04 2.50
CA LEU A 9 -0.97 14.49 2.78
C LEU A 9 -0.72 13.22 1.97
N ALA A 10 -1.72 12.34 1.87
CA ALA A 10 -1.63 11.12 1.07
C ALA A 10 -1.45 11.43 -0.42
N LEU A 11 -2.21 12.38 -0.96
CA LEU A 11 -2.07 12.81 -2.34
C LEU A 11 -0.71 13.45 -2.61
N TRP A 12 -0.27 14.34 -1.73
CA TRP A 12 1.06 14.96 -1.81
C TRP A 12 2.16 13.88 -1.85
N ALA A 13 2.06 12.90 -0.97
CA ALA A 13 3.01 11.79 -0.94
C ALA A 13 2.99 10.98 -2.24
N ASP A 14 1.81 10.65 -2.75
CA ASP A 14 1.68 9.89 -3.99
C ASP A 14 2.32 10.62 -5.19
N ILE A 15 2.18 11.94 -5.27
CA ILE A 15 2.81 12.76 -6.31
C ILE A 15 4.34 12.64 -6.23
N HIS A 16 4.92 12.76 -5.05
CA HIS A 16 6.37 12.65 -4.88
C HIS A 16 6.87 11.22 -5.10
N LEU A 17 6.11 10.21 -4.65
CA LEU A 17 6.45 8.80 -4.90
C LEU A 17 6.47 8.47 -6.40
N ALA A 18 5.53 9.01 -7.16
CA ALA A 18 5.50 8.85 -8.61
C ALA A 18 6.74 9.46 -9.30
N GLN A 19 7.35 10.46 -8.70
CA GLN A 19 8.59 11.09 -9.17
C GLN A 19 9.85 10.46 -8.57
N GLN A 20 9.73 9.33 -7.90
CA GLN A 20 10.83 8.61 -7.25
C GLN A 20 11.51 9.43 -6.13
N GLN A 21 10.75 10.29 -5.46
CA GLN A 21 11.24 11.20 -4.42
C GLN A 21 10.91 10.68 -3.02
N GLY A 22 11.31 9.45 -2.73
CA GLY A 22 11.04 8.81 -1.43
C GLY A 22 11.62 9.56 -0.23
N GLU A 23 12.82 10.11 -0.35
CA GLU A 23 13.46 10.86 0.74
C GLU A 23 12.68 12.13 1.11
N ILE A 24 12.09 12.81 0.13
CA ILE A 24 11.25 13.99 0.39
C ILE A 24 10.04 13.59 1.25
N VAL A 25 9.40 12.47 0.89
CA VAL A 25 8.27 11.95 1.65
C VAL A 25 8.68 11.60 3.07
N LEU A 26 9.78 10.86 3.25
CA LEU A 26 10.28 10.48 4.58
C LEU A 26 10.59 11.70 5.44
N ASN A 27 11.29 12.69 4.87
CA ASN A 27 11.75 13.85 5.62
C ASN A 27 10.63 14.82 6.01
N LYS A 28 9.59 14.90 5.20
CA LYS A 28 8.47 15.82 5.43
C LYS A 28 7.29 15.17 6.14
N LEU A 29 6.90 13.97 5.72
CA LEU A 29 5.74 13.28 6.26
C LEU A 29 6.05 12.53 7.56
N GLY A 30 7.25 11.95 7.68
CA GLY A 30 7.65 11.20 8.86
C GLY A 30 7.48 11.96 10.17
N PRO A 31 8.04 13.20 10.29
CA PRO A 31 7.88 14.00 11.49
C PRO A 31 6.42 14.35 11.82
N ILE A 32 5.58 14.57 10.80
CA ILE A 32 4.15 14.86 11.00
C ILE A 32 3.46 13.66 11.65
N VAL A 33 3.71 12.45 11.14
CA VAL A 33 3.13 11.22 11.67
C VAL A 33 3.64 10.94 13.08
N LEU A 34 4.94 11.10 13.32
CA LEU A 34 5.54 10.88 14.65
C LEU A 34 5.01 11.86 15.71
N ALA A 35 4.64 13.07 15.30
CA ALA A 35 4.10 14.08 16.20
C ALA A 35 2.60 13.87 16.50
N SER A 36 1.90 13.02 15.73
CA SER A 36 0.49 12.74 15.94
C SER A 36 0.27 11.65 16.99
N ASP A 37 -0.86 11.72 17.69
CA ASP A 37 -1.22 10.72 18.70
C ASP A 37 -1.71 9.40 18.08
N SER A 38 -2.06 9.41 16.82
CA SER A 38 -2.51 8.22 16.10
C SER A 38 -1.88 8.17 14.72
N PHE A 39 -1.42 6.98 14.32
CA PHE A 39 -0.87 6.75 12.98
C PHE A 39 -2.00 6.34 12.03
N ASP A 40 -2.20 7.13 10.97
CA ASP A 40 -3.16 6.81 9.93
C ASP A 40 -2.57 5.79 8.96
N ASP A 41 -3.35 4.75 8.62
CA ASP A 41 -2.91 3.66 7.75
C ASP A 41 -2.48 4.17 6.36
N ALA A 42 -3.20 5.15 5.81
CA ALA A 42 -2.86 5.73 4.51
C ALA A 42 -1.48 6.41 4.53
N LEU A 43 -1.14 7.09 5.61
CA LEU A 43 0.16 7.74 5.75
C LEU A 43 1.28 6.73 6.03
N LEU A 44 1.02 5.70 6.83
CA LEU A 44 1.98 4.61 7.05
C LEU A 44 2.33 3.88 5.75
N LEU A 45 1.33 3.64 4.89
CA LEU A 45 1.55 3.04 3.58
C LEU A 45 2.51 3.87 2.73
N ARG A 46 2.29 5.19 2.63
CA ARG A 46 3.14 6.09 1.84
C ARG A 46 4.55 6.18 2.40
N LEU A 47 4.69 6.19 3.72
CA LEU A 47 6.01 6.17 4.34
C LEU A 47 6.75 4.84 4.09
N ALA A 48 6.06 3.71 4.13
CA ALA A 48 6.65 2.42 3.79
C ALA A 48 7.09 2.35 2.32
N LEU A 49 6.29 2.90 1.40
CA LEU A 49 6.67 3.01 -0.02
C LEU A 49 7.90 3.91 -0.22
N ALA A 50 7.97 5.01 0.53
CA ALA A 50 9.11 5.93 0.49
C ALA A 50 10.40 5.28 0.98
N GLU A 51 10.34 4.48 2.05
CA GLU A 51 11.48 3.67 2.51
C GLU A 51 11.99 2.74 1.42
N GLN A 52 11.06 2.09 0.72
CA GLN A 52 11.39 1.14 -0.34
C GLN A 52 12.16 1.80 -1.47
N LEU A 53 11.81 3.06 -1.82
CA LEU A 53 12.51 3.85 -2.83
C LEU A 53 13.87 4.36 -2.36
N SER A 54 14.07 4.56 -1.07
CA SER A 54 15.31 5.13 -0.53
C SER A 54 16.42 4.10 -0.33
N ASN A 55 16.16 2.83 -0.55
CA ASN A 55 17.13 1.72 -0.35
C ASN A 55 17.73 1.66 1.06
N SER A 56 17.00 2.12 2.06
CA SER A 56 17.42 2.01 3.45
C SER A 56 17.43 0.54 3.90
N SER A 57 18.45 0.13 4.66
CA SER A 57 18.51 -1.20 5.24
C SER A 57 17.56 -1.38 6.45
N ASN A 58 17.10 -0.27 7.01
CA ASN A 58 16.16 -0.25 8.14
C ASN A 58 14.80 0.22 7.62
N HIS A 59 13.74 -0.54 7.97
CA HIS A 59 12.39 -0.29 7.47
C HIS A 59 11.38 -0.13 8.62
N PRO A 60 11.51 0.92 9.47
CA PRO A 60 10.61 1.09 10.62
C PRO A 60 9.16 1.35 10.20
N TRP A 61 8.91 2.03 9.09
CA TRP A 61 7.57 2.31 8.62
C TRP A 61 6.88 1.07 8.07
N LYS A 62 7.60 0.22 7.34
CA LYS A 62 7.10 -1.08 6.90
C LYS A 62 6.71 -1.95 8.10
N GLN A 63 7.53 -1.97 9.14
CA GLN A 63 7.24 -2.73 10.34
C GLN A 63 5.96 -2.25 11.04
N ARG A 64 5.79 -0.94 11.18
CA ARG A 64 4.59 -0.35 11.76
C ARG A 64 3.35 -0.63 10.91
N LEU A 65 3.47 -0.50 9.60
CA LEU A 65 2.37 -0.81 8.68
C LEU A 65 1.96 -2.28 8.79
N THR A 66 2.92 -3.20 8.79
CA THR A 66 2.64 -4.64 8.90
C THR A 66 1.88 -4.96 10.18
N GLN A 67 2.30 -4.41 11.31
CA GLN A 67 1.58 -4.57 12.58
C GLN A 67 0.14 -4.07 12.50
N ARG A 68 -0.06 -2.93 11.84
CA ARG A 68 -1.38 -2.35 11.66
C ARG A 68 -2.27 -3.22 10.77
N ILE A 69 -1.72 -3.72 9.66
CA ILE A 69 -2.42 -4.64 8.76
C ILE A 69 -2.83 -5.92 9.50
N ASP A 70 -1.94 -6.49 10.29
CA ASP A 70 -2.24 -7.69 11.07
C ASP A 70 -3.43 -7.47 12.02
N ILE A 71 -3.49 -6.34 12.69
CA ILE A 71 -4.62 -5.97 13.55
C ILE A 71 -5.92 -5.87 12.74
N ARG A 72 -5.89 -5.23 11.57
CA ARG A 72 -7.04 -5.12 10.67
C ARG A 72 -7.55 -6.49 10.23
N LEU A 73 -6.63 -7.39 9.86
CA LEU A 73 -6.97 -8.74 9.44
C LEU A 73 -7.60 -9.55 10.59
N GLN A 74 -7.07 -9.44 11.80
CA GLN A 74 -7.61 -10.13 12.97
C GLN A 74 -9.02 -9.66 13.32
N ARG A 75 -9.29 -8.38 13.12
CA ARG A 75 -10.61 -7.78 13.39
C ARG A 75 -11.59 -7.91 12.24
N ASN A 76 -11.14 -8.46 11.12
CA ASN A 76 -11.93 -8.54 9.90
C ASN A 76 -12.46 -7.17 9.44
N ASP A 77 -11.61 -6.14 9.58
CA ASP A 77 -11.94 -4.75 9.28
C ASP A 77 -11.78 -4.49 7.79
N THR A 78 -12.88 -4.17 7.11
CA THR A 78 -12.90 -3.91 5.67
C THR A 78 -12.86 -2.43 5.31
N ALA A 79 -12.85 -1.53 6.29
CA ALA A 79 -12.88 -0.08 6.05
C ALA A 79 -11.59 0.44 5.39
N HIS A 80 -10.49 -0.28 5.50
CA HIS A 80 -9.19 0.08 4.94
C HIS A 80 -8.77 -0.84 3.79
N ALA A 81 -9.74 -1.40 3.07
CA ALA A 81 -9.49 -2.40 2.04
C ALA A 81 -8.58 -1.91 0.92
N ALA A 82 -8.67 -0.64 0.50
CA ALA A 82 -7.79 -0.08 -0.53
C ALA A 82 -6.32 -0.07 -0.08
N ASP A 83 -6.04 0.34 1.14
CA ASP A 83 -4.68 0.37 1.68
C ASP A 83 -4.12 -1.04 1.87
N ILE A 84 -4.95 -1.98 2.30
CA ILE A 84 -4.56 -3.39 2.43
C ILE A 84 -4.24 -3.99 1.05
N ALA A 85 -5.04 -3.70 0.02
CA ALA A 85 -4.77 -4.14 -1.34
C ALA A 85 -3.42 -3.59 -1.85
N ARG A 86 -3.14 -2.31 -1.64
CA ARG A 86 -1.87 -1.70 -2.02
C ARG A 86 -0.69 -2.29 -1.24
N TYR A 87 -0.88 -2.59 0.03
CA TYR A 87 0.14 -3.28 0.83
C TYR A 87 0.56 -4.60 0.19
N TYR A 88 -0.40 -5.40 -0.27
CA TYR A 88 -0.12 -6.68 -0.92
C TYR A 88 0.31 -6.55 -2.39
N LEU A 89 0.12 -5.40 -3.02
CA LEU A 89 0.66 -5.12 -4.34
C LEU A 89 2.10 -4.61 -4.28
N GLU A 90 2.42 -3.75 -3.33
CA GLU A 90 3.59 -2.88 -3.39
C GLU A 90 4.61 -3.11 -2.27
N ILE A 91 4.19 -3.59 -1.10
CA ILE A 91 5.06 -3.73 0.09
C ILE A 91 5.43 -5.18 0.36
N VAL A 92 4.45 -6.05 0.56
CA VAL A 92 4.62 -7.48 0.77
C VAL A 92 3.84 -8.22 -0.32
N PRO A 93 4.44 -8.45 -1.48
CA PRO A 93 3.71 -8.92 -2.65
C PRO A 93 2.99 -10.24 -2.42
N ASN A 94 1.68 -10.21 -2.58
CA ASN A 94 0.81 -11.37 -2.59
C ASN A 94 -0.40 -11.04 -3.48
N THR A 95 -0.34 -11.46 -4.74
CA THR A 95 -1.33 -11.05 -5.74
C THR A 95 -2.72 -11.59 -5.48
N PHE A 96 -2.84 -12.75 -4.86
CA PHE A 96 -4.13 -13.32 -4.47
C PHE A 96 -4.83 -12.44 -3.41
N LYS A 97 -4.12 -12.08 -2.36
CA LYS A 97 -4.63 -11.21 -1.30
C LYS A 97 -4.89 -9.80 -1.81
N ALA A 98 -4.03 -9.28 -2.67
CA ALA A 98 -4.21 -7.96 -3.28
C ALA A 98 -5.53 -7.89 -4.05
N ARG A 99 -5.82 -8.89 -4.88
CA ARG A 99 -7.07 -8.96 -5.61
C ARG A 99 -8.28 -9.08 -4.68
N TYR A 100 -8.20 -9.95 -3.68
CA TYR A 100 -9.27 -10.14 -2.70
C TYR A 100 -9.67 -8.80 -2.05
N TRP A 101 -8.68 -8.05 -1.56
CA TRP A 101 -8.94 -6.77 -0.90
C TRP A 101 -9.35 -5.66 -1.87
N ALA A 102 -8.83 -5.67 -3.10
CA ALA A 102 -9.25 -4.73 -4.13
C ALA A 102 -10.71 -4.95 -4.54
N GLU A 103 -11.18 -6.19 -4.61
CA GLU A 103 -12.58 -6.52 -4.86
C GLU A 103 -13.49 -6.06 -3.71
N ILE A 104 -13.09 -6.27 -2.46
CA ILE A 104 -13.82 -5.76 -1.30
C ILE A 104 -13.92 -4.23 -1.37
N ASN A 105 -12.81 -3.54 -1.67
CA ASN A 105 -12.81 -2.09 -1.82
C ASN A 105 -13.76 -1.62 -2.92
N TRP A 106 -13.74 -2.28 -4.07
CA TRP A 106 -14.61 -1.95 -5.20
C TRP A 106 -16.10 -2.07 -4.83
N GLN A 107 -16.47 -3.10 -4.06
CA GLN A 107 -17.85 -3.27 -3.61
C GLN A 107 -18.34 -2.13 -2.71
N GLN A 108 -17.44 -1.49 -1.98
CA GLN A 108 -17.77 -0.44 -1.01
C GLN A 108 -17.76 0.97 -1.62
N ALA A 109 -16.79 1.28 -2.48
CA ALA A 109 -16.50 2.66 -2.89
C ALA A 109 -16.86 2.98 -4.34
N LYS A 110 -16.54 2.11 -5.29
CA LYS A 110 -16.88 2.22 -6.73
C LYS A 110 -16.50 3.54 -7.40
N MET A 111 -15.35 4.10 -7.03
CA MET A 111 -14.79 5.29 -7.66
C MET A 111 -13.78 4.90 -8.76
N GLY A 112 -13.40 5.82 -9.64
CA GLY A 112 -12.43 5.55 -10.70
C GLY A 112 -11.10 4.98 -10.21
N ALA A 113 -10.56 5.53 -9.12
CA ALA A 113 -9.34 5.03 -8.50
C ALA A 113 -9.50 3.60 -7.96
N ASP A 114 -10.68 3.23 -7.47
CA ASP A 114 -10.97 1.89 -6.97
C ASP A 114 -11.02 0.87 -8.10
N MET A 115 -11.54 1.24 -9.26
CA MET A 115 -11.50 0.40 -10.47
C MET A 115 -10.07 0.20 -10.94
N GLN A 116 -9.25 1.25 -10.96
CA GLN A 116 -7.84 1.16 -11.35
C GLN A 116 -7.07 0.22 -10.41
N LEU A 117 -7.31 0.29 -9.11
CA LEU A 117 -6.69 -0.59 -8.12
C LEU A 117 -7.08 -2.05 -8.38
N LEU A 118 -8.36 -2.33 -8.63
CA LEU A 118 -8.84 -3.66 -8.93
C LEU A 118 -8.21 -4.21 -10.23
N GLU A 119 -8.14 -3.41 -11.28
CA GLU A 119 -7.52 -3.82 -12.54
C GLU A 119 -6.02 -4.10 -12.38
N ARG A 120 -5.31 -3.29 -11.60
CA ARG A 120 -3.90 -3.54 -11.26
C ARG A 120 -3.72 -4.86 -10.52
N ALA A 121 -4.59 -5.15 -9.55
CA ALA A 121 -4.52 -6.39 -8.77
C ALA A 121 -4.81 -7.62 -9.62
N LYS A 122 -5.79 -7.56 -10.51
CA LYS A 122 -6.09 -8.62 -11.47
C LYS A 122 -4.92 -8.88 -12.42
N ALA A 123 -4.33 -7.82 -12.97
CA ALA A 123 -3.20 -7.92 -13.87
C ALA A 123 -1.98 -8.54 -13.17
N ALA A 124 -1.71 -8.16 -11.92
CA ALA A 124 -0.62 -8.72 -11.13
C ALA A 124 -0.82 -10.21 -10.85
N GLN A 125 -2.04 -10.62 -10.51
CA GLN A 125 -2.37 -12.02 -10.27
C GLN A 125 -2.21 -12.85 -11.56
N TYR A 126 -2.72 -12.35 -12.69
CA TYR A 126 -2.61 -13.00 -13.98
C TYR A 126 -1.15 -13.21 -14.39
N ALA A 127 -0.30 -12.20 -14.23
CA ALA A 127 1.13 -12.29 -14.53
C ALA A 127 1.82 -13.33 -13.65
N THR A 128 1.48 -13.43 -12.37
CA THR A 128 2.03 -14.42 -11.44
C THR A 128 1.61 -15.84 -11.85
N GLU A 129 0.35 -16.05 -12.19
CA GLU A 129 -0.16 -17.35 -12.61
C GLU A 129 0.53 -17.82 -13.90
N ASN A 130 0.70 -16.95 -14.89
CA ASN A 130 1.38 -17.26 -16.14
C ASN A 130 2.85 -17.58 -15.94
N LYS A 131 3.54 -16.86 -15.07
CA LYS A 131 4.93 -17.15 -14.73
C LYS A 131 5.07 -18.55 -14.12
N ASN A 132 4.21 -18.88 -13.16
CA ASN A 132 4.21 -20.19 -12.52
C ASN A 132 3.92 -21.32 -13.52
N ALA A 133 2.98 -21.13 -14.44
CA ALA A 133 2.66 -22.10 -15.49
C ALA A 133 3.85 -22.33 -16.44
N THR A 134 4.60 -21.29 -16.79
CA THR A 134 5.79 -21.38 -17.64
C THR A 134 6.94 -22.11 -16.92
N GLU A 135 7.19 -21.81 -15.66
CA GLU A 135 8.22 -22.47 -14.85
C GLU A 135 7.93 -23.96 -14.68
N ASN A 136 6.67 -24.35 -14.47
CA ASN A 136 6.27 -25.74 -14.35
C ASN A 136 6.46 -26.53 -15.66
N LYS A 137 6.33 -25.90 -16.83
CA LYS A 137 6.55 -26.52 -18.13
C LYS A 137 8.03 -26.74 -18.43
N THR A 138 8.93 -25.94 -17.89
CA THR A 138 10.38 -26.07 -18.11
C THR A 138 11.06 -27.02 -17.15
N SER A 139 10.39 -27.46 -16.08
CA SER A 139 10.92 -28.43 -15.09
C SER A 139 10.56 -29.87 -15.38
N THR A 140 9.91 -30.16 -16.49
CA THR A 140 9.70 -31.51 -17.05
C THR A 140 10.59 -31.67 -18.28
#